data_5e15cc8b590122a2f60598ddf79ae1c5
#
_entry.id   5e15cc8b590122a2f60598ddf79ae1c5
#
_cell.length_a   1.000
_cell.length_b   1.000
_cell.length_c   1.000
_cell.angle_alpha   90.00
_cell.angle_beta   90.00
_cell.angle_gamma   90.00
#
_symmetry.space_group_name_H-M   'P 1'
#
loop_
_entity.id
_entity.type
_entity.pdbx_description
1 polymer ?
#
loop_
_entity_poly.entity_id
_entity_poly.type
_entity_poly.pdbx_seq_one_letter_code
_entity_poly.pdbx_strand_id
1 'polypeptide(L)'
;SRGNKLAFQEDDSYYLLCSLENLDENNKLKSKADIFTKRTIVPHSVPDKVNTAQESLLCSLNEKGCIDFAFMESIYDKAEKDIIEELQGQIFLDPETEEYVMKDEYLSGNVRKKLEFAKCAAKQDKKYNINVAALEEAQPEPLKAAEIDAKLGATWIPAHYIEDFLVEVFDTPREYFNGNGMSVTYTKETDHWDIEWYRDSANQKAAVTYGTKRINGFLLLEKCLNLKDAKVYDTVCDENDNKKEVLNSKETTLAMGKQDEIREVFHSWIFKSYDRRCDLENIYNERFNSIRYRTFDGDFLKAVS
;
A
#
# COMPACT_ATOMS: atom_id res chain seq x y z
N SER A 1 -25.87 -8.15 -46.74
CA SER A 1 -25.39 -9.25 -47.56
C SER A 1 -24.30 -10.02 -46.82
N ARG A 2 -24.51 -11.33 -46.63
CA ARG A 2 -23.56 -12.22 -45.94
C ARG A 2 -22.15 -12.23 -46.56
N GLY A 3 -22.06 -11.93 -47.88
CA GLY A 3 -20.80 -12.01 -48.62
C GLY A 3 -19.75 -10.98 -48.21
N ASN A 4 -20.17 -9.75 -47.97
CA ASN A 4 -19.18 -8.67 -47.63
C ASN A 4 -18.68 -8.80 -46.20
N LYS A 5 -19.50 -9.21 -45.23
CA LYS A 5 -19.01 -9.44 -43.84
C LYS A 5 -17.96 -10.54 -43.78
N LEU A 6 -18.13 -11.64 -44.51
CA LEU A 6 -17.16 -12.73 -44.59
C LEU A 6 -15.88 -12.29 -45.29
N ALA A 7 -15.95 -11.47 -46.32
CA ALA A 7 -14.80 -11.02 -47.09
C ALA A 7 -13.87 -10.07 -46.25
N PHE A 8 -14.42 -9.33 -45.29
CA PHE A 8 -13.70 -8.39 -44.46
C PHE A 8 -13.50 -8.85 -43.02
N GLN A 9 -13.85 -10.09 -42.67
CA GLN A 9 -13.83 -10.60 -41.30
C GLN A 9 -12.42 -10.64 -40.69
N GLU A 10 -11.39 -10.80 -41.53
CA GLU A 10 -9.97 -10.83 -41.13
C GLU A 10 -9.29 -9.46 -41.31
N ASP A 11 -10.04 -8.42 -41.70
CA ASP A 11 -9.52 -7.06 -41.83
C ASP A 11 -9.42 -6.39 -40.47
N ASP A 12 -8.31 -5.74 -40.18
CA ASP A 12 -8.10 -5.00 -38.92
C ASP A 12 -9.16 -3.92 -38.66
N SER A 13 -9.73 -3.38 -39.75
CA SER A 13 -10.83 -2.39 -39.71
C SER A 13 -12.23 -2.99 -39.70
N TYR A 14 -12.36 -4.31 -39.56
CA TYR A 14 -13.66 -4.99 -39.63
C TYR A 14 -14.72 -4.39 -38.70
N TYR A 15 -14.36 -4.10 -37.44
CA TYR A 15 -15.29 -3.52 -36.47
C TYR A 15 -15.67 -2.09 -36.82
N LEU A 16 -14.77 -1.31 -37.38
CA LEU A 16 -15.06 0.04 -37.91
C LEU A 16 -16.03 -0.05 -39.08
N LEU A 17 -15.85 -1.00 -40.01
CA LEU A 17 -16.76 -1.24 -41.12
C LEU A 17 -18.16 -1.65 -40.60
N CYS A 18 -18.23 -2.50 -39.57
CA CYS A 18 -19.48 -2.89 -38.94
C CYS A 18 -20.20 -1.71 -38.29
N SER A 19 -19.50 -0.73 -37.76
CA SER A 19 -20.06 0.47 -37.11
C SER A 19 -20.70 1.46 -38.10
N LEU A 20 -20.49 1.26 -39.40
CA LEU A 20 -21.10 2.11 -40.44
C LEU A 20 -22.54 1.72 -40.78
N GLU A 21 -23.03 0.58 -40.25
CA GLU A 21 -24.36 0.04 -40.52
C GLU A 21 -25.13 -0.17 -39.21
N ASN A 22 -26.33 0.37 -39.12
CA ASN A 22 -27.29 0.03 -38.05
C ASN A 22 -28.14 -1.12 -38.52
N LEU A 23 -28.06 -2.27 -37.85
CA LEU A 23 -28.78 -3.49 -38.22
C LEU A 23 -30.00 -3.67 -37.31
N ASP A 24 -31.05 -4.32 -37.84
CA ASP A 24 -32.20 -4.79 -37.07
C ASP A 24 -31.90 -6.12 -36.33
N GLU A 25 -32.85 -6.60 -35.52
CA GLU A 25 -32.78 -7.87 -34.79
C GLU A 25 -32.53 -9.09 -35.70
N ASN A 26 -32.86 -8.97 -36.99
CA ASN A 26 -32.68 -10.02 -37.99
C ASN A 26 -31.35 -9.84 -38.79
N ASN A 27 -30.43 -8.97 -38.33
CA ASN A 27 -29.21 -8.61 -39.03
C ASN A 27 -29.43 -8.05 -40.45
N LYS A 28 -30.55 -7.39 -40.71
CA LYS A 28 -30.77 -6.63 -41.93
C LYS A 28 -30.44 -5.16 -41.71
N LEU A 29 -30.01 -4.50 -42.77
CA LEU A 29 -29.69 -3.08 -42.73
C LEU A 29 -30.97 -2.26 -42.40
N LYS A 30 -30.98 -1.62 -41.23
CA LYS A 30 -32.04 -0.70 -40.79
C LYS A 30 -31.75 0.73 -41.28
N SER A 31 -30.56 1.20 -41.09
CA SER A 31 -30.11 2.52 -41.56
C SER A 31 -28.59 2.52 -41.68
N LYS A 32 -28.04 3.49 -42.42
CA LYS A 32 -26.61 3.82 -42.39
C LYS A 32 -26.29 4.59 -41.12
N ALA A 33 -25.06 4.49 -40.64
CA ALA A 33 -24.59 5.28 -39.51
C ALA A 33 -24.63 6.78 -39.82
N ASP A 34 -24.76 7.59 -38.78
CA ASP A 34 -24.91 9.04 -38.87
C ASP A 34 -23.75 9.75 -39.61
N ILE A 35 -22.56 9.15 -39.66
CA ILE A 35 -21.40 9.67 -40.40
C ILE A 35 -21.68 9.90 -41.88
N PHE A 36 -22.63 9.23 -42.48
CA PHE A 36 -23.02 9.43 -43.89
C PHE A 36 -24.02 10.57 -44.10
N THR A 37 -24.67 11.03 -43.04
CA THR A 37 -25.79 12.00 -43.15
C THR A 37 -25.55 13.26 -42.32
N LYS A 38 -24.72 13.16 -41.28
CA LYS A 38 -24.40 14.24 -40.36
C LYS A 38 -22.88 14.34 -40.15
N ARG A 39 -22.44 15.53 -39.82
CA ARG A 39 -21.07 15.70 -39.33
C ARG A 39 -20.97 15.16 -37.89
N THR A 40 -20.36 14.00 -37.70
CA THR A 40 -20.21 13.34 -36.41
C THR A 40 -19.04 13.87 -35.60
N ILE A 41 -18.03 14.46 -36.26
CA ILE A 41 -16.92 15.15 -35.63
C ILE A 41 -17.20 16.65 -35.68
N VAL A 42 -17.62 17.22 -34.58
CA VAL A 42 -17.82 18.65 -34.37
C VAL A 42 -16.67 19.22 -33.57
N PRO A 43 -16.21 20.45 -33.86
CA PRO A 43 -15.28 21.14 -33.00
C PRO A 43 -15.86 21.23 -31.58
N HIS A 44 -15.05 21.00 -30.58
CA HIS A 44 -15.45 21.25 -29.20
C HIS A 44 -15.80 22.74 -29.05
N SER A 45 -16.93 23.03 -28.45
CA SER A 45 -17.36 24.39 -28.12
C SER A 45 -17.78 24.41 -26.66
N VAL A 46 -17.24 25.40 -25.93
CA VAL A 46 -17.70 25.65 -24.56
C VAL A 46 -19.13 26.15 -24.61
N PRO A 47 -20.06 25.60 -23.83
CA PRO A 47 -21.42 26.12 -23.76
C PRO A 47 -21.41 27.52 -23.12
N ASP A 48 -22.17 28.45 -23.69
CA ASP A 48 -22.29 29.82 -23.16
C ASP A 48 -22.96 29.85 -21.79
N LYS A 49 -23.89 28.91 -21.52
CA LYS A 49 -24.58 28.75 -20.23
C LYS A 49 -24.85 27.27 -19.95
N VAL A 50 -24.83 26.93 -18.66
CA VAL A 50 -25.19 25.60 -18.14
C VAL A 50 -26.29 25.72 -17.09
N ASN A 51 -26.98 24.62 -16.82
CA ASN A 51 -28.15 24.61 -15.94
C ASN A 51 -27.87 24.09 -14.53
N THR A 52 -26.74 23.41 -14.33
CA THR A 52 -26.36 22.79 -13.05
C THR A 52 -24.92 23.07 -12.67
N ALA A 53 -24.62 23.06 -11.36
CA ALA A 53 -23.26 23.17 -10.85
C ALA A 53 -22.36 22.02 -11.33
N GLN A 54 -22.91 20.82 -11.53
CA GLN A 54 -22.18 19.68 -12.06
C GLN A 54 -21.74 19.88 -13.50
N GLU A 55 -22.63 20.43 -14.36
CA GLU A 55 -22.25 20.78 -15.75
C GLU A 55 -21.18 21.84 -15.77
N SER A 56 -21.25 22.88 -14.90
CA SER A 56 -20.23 23.92 -14.80
C SER A 56 -18.88 23.37 -14.36
N LEU A 57 -18.89 22.43 -13.40
CA LEU A 57 -17.71 21.72 -12.95
C LEU A 57 -17.06 20.89 -14.08
N LEU A 58 -17.86 20.14 -14.84
CA LEU A 58 -17.40 19.39 -16.01
C LEU A 58 -16.76 20.29 -17.05
N CYS A 59 -17.38 21.43 -17.35
CA CYS A 59 -16.83 22.40 -18.29
C CYS A 59 -15.50 22.96 -17.76
N SER A 60 -15.40 23.30 -16.45
CA SER A 60 -14.17 23.77 -15.85
C SER A 60 -13.04 22.74 -15.94
N LEU A 61 -13.32 21.47 -15.62
CA LEU A 61 -12.34 20.39 -15.72
C LEU A 61 -11.88 20.12 -17.16
N ASN A 62 -12.80 20.20 -18.13
CA ASN A 62 -12.47 19.98 -19.54
C ASN A 62 -11.65 21.12 -20.14
N GLU A 63 -11.97 22.38 -19.80
CA GLU A 63 -11.35 23.55 -20.41
C GLU A 63 -10.08 24.02 -19.67
N LYS A 64 -10.08 23.93 -18.34
CA LYS A 64 -9.02 24.45 -17.47
C LYS A 64 -8.18 23.34 -16.85
N GLY A 65 -8.67 22.12 -16.80
CA GLY A 65 -8.02 21.01 -16.12
C GLY A 65 -8.08 21.07 -14.59
N CYS A 66 -8.78 22.06 -14.03
CA CYS A 66 -8.92 22.28 -12.59
C CYS A 66 -10.30 22.86 -12.24
N ILE A 67 -10.61 22.95 -10.96
CA ILE A 67 -11.82 23.60 -10.46
C ILE A 67 -11.56 25.11 -10.45
N ASP A 68 -12.11 25.84 -11.42
CA ASP A 68 -12.00 27.29 -11.57
C ASP A 68 -13.39 27.92 -11.30
N PHE A 69 -13.60 28.43 -10.10
CA PHE A 69 -14.89 29.04 -9.72
C PHE A 69 -15.22 30.28 -10.55
N ALA A 70 -14.23 31.11 -10.92
CA ALA A 70 -14.47 32.28 -11.73
C ALA A 70 -15.00 31.90 -13.13
N PHE A 71 -14.47 30.85 -13.72
CA PHE A 71 -14.99 30.28 -14.96
C PHE A 71 -16.39 29.70 -14.77
N MET A 72 -16.61 28.92 -13.67
CA MET A 72 -17.90 28.31 -13.37
C MET A 72 -19.00 29.36 -13.15
N GLU A 73 -18.73 30.43 -12.41
CA GLU A 73 -19.63 31.57 -12.25
C GLU A 73 -20.02 32.22 -13.60
N SER A 74 -19.08 32.30 -14.53
CA SER A 74 -19.32 32.91 -15.83
C SER A 74 -20.33 32.16 -16.71
N ILE A 75 -20.44 30.83 -16.53
CA ILE A 75 -21.33 29.96 -17.34
C ILE A 75 -22.55 29.49 -16.57
N TYR A 76 -22.58 29.55 -15.23
CA TYR A 76 -23.67 29.02 -14.41
C TYR A 76 -24.56 30.13 -13.77
N ASP A 77 -24.16 31.37 -13.80
CA ASP A 77 -24.98 32.53 -13.33
C ASP A 77 -25.30 32.45 -11.82
N LYS A 78 -24.45 31.76 -10.99
CA LYS A 78 -24.56 31.67 -9.54
C LYS A 78 -23.23 32.01 -8.87
N ALA A 79 -23.31 32.52 -7.63
CA ALA A 79 -22.13 32.84 -6.84
C ALA A 79 -21.36 31.58 -6.41
N GLU A 80 -20.06 31.71 -6.22
CA GLU A 80 -19.14 30.65 -5.77
C GLU A 80 -19.69 29.88 -4.58
N LYS A 81 -20.27 30.56 -3.58
CA LYS A 81 -20.85 29.93 -2.39
C LYS A 81 -21.96 28.94 -2.72
N ASP A 82 -22.86 29.34 -3.62
CA ASP A 82 -24.00 28.50 -4.02
C ASP A 82 -23.49 27.29 -4.82
N ILE A 83 -22.48 27.50 -5.65
CA ILE A 83 -21.84 26.42 -6.42
C ILE A 83 -21.18 25.41 -5.46
N ILE A 84 -20.47 25.88 -4.45
CA ILE A 84 -19.82 25.00 -3.43
C ILE A 84 -20.88 24.20 -2.66
N GLU A 85 -22.00 24.83 -2.27
CA GLU A 85 -23.10 24.13 -1.57
C GLU A 85 -23.73 23.04 -2.45
N GLU A 86 -23.98 23.31 -3.74
CA GLU A 86 -24.53 22.35 -4.66
C GLU A 86 -23.58 21.19 -5.00
N LEU A 87 -22.26 21.44 -4.98
CA LEU A 87 -21.23 20.43 -5.23
C LEU A 87 -20.74 19.73 -3.95
N GLN A 88 -21.41 19.96 -2.82
CA GLN A 88 -21.04 19.34 -1.56
C GLN A 88 -20.99 17.81 -1.67
N GLY A 89 -19.86 17.22 -1.26
CA GLY A 89 -19.61 15.78 -1.39
C GLY A 89 -19.05 15.33 -2.74
N GLN A 90 -18.98 16.23 -3.75
CA GLN A 90 -18.29 15.99 -5.02
C GLN A 90 -16.92 16.67 -5.07
N ILE A 91 -16.80 17.82 -4.39
CA ILE A 91 -15.55 18.53 -4.20
C ILE A 91 -15.28 18.69 -2.70
N PHE A 92 -14.01 18.76 -2.34
CA PHE A 92 -13.54 18.93 -0.97
C PHE A 92 -12.47 20.02 -0.91
N LEU A 93 -12.55 20.90 0.08
CA LEU A 93 -11.48 21.84 0.38
C LEU A 93 -10.37 21.12 1.12
N ASP A 94 -9.23 20.92 0.49
CA ASP A 94 -8.08 20.28 1.14
C ASP A 94 -7.45 21.22 2.17
N PRO A 95 -7.38 20.83 3.46
CA PRO A 95 -6.82 21.70 4.50
C PRO A 95 -5.29 21.86 4.41
N GLU A 96 -4.58 21.04 3.60
CA GLU A 96 -3.13 21.14 3.41
C GLU A 96 -2.78 22.14 2.30
N THR A 97 -3.56 22.18 1.22
CA THR A 97 -3.31 23.06 0.05
C THR A 97 -4.22 24.28 0.02
N GLU A 98 -5.30 24.28 0.78
CA GLU A 98 -6.39 25.29 0.77
C GLU A 98 -7.08 25.39 -0.62
N GLU A 99 -6.96 24.36 -1.45
CA GLU A 99 -7.59 24.28 -2.76
C GLU A 99 -8.76 23.27 -2.74
N TYR A 100 -9.75 23.52 -3.62
CA TYR A 100 -10.81 22.56 -3.85
C TYR A 100 -10.35 21.49 -4.83
N VAL A 101 -10.52 20.22 -4.43
CA VAL A 101 -10.16 19.06 -5.24
C VAL A 101 -11.37 18.12 -5.40
N MET A 102 -11.35 17.32 -6.45
CA MET A 102 -12.40 16.35 -6.72
C MET A 102 -12.45 15.24 -5.63
N LYS A 103 -13.64 14.70 -5.39
CA LYS A 103 -13.90 13.61 -4.42
C LYS A 103 -12.94 12.43 -4.61
N ASP A 104 -12.81 11.95 -5.83
CA ASP A 104 -11.98 10.79 -6.17
C ASP A 104 -10.48 11.03 -5.93
N GLU A 105 -10.03 12.27 -6.09
CA GLU A 105 -8.67 12.70 -5.77
C GLU A 105 -8.47 12.91 -4.26
N TYR A 106 -9.41 13.61 -3.61
CA TYR A 106 -9.31 13.86 -2.17
C TYR A 106 -9.34 12.57 -1.35
N LEU A 107 -10.26 11.65 -1.69
CA LEU A 107 -10.44 10.37 -1.00
C LEU A 107 -9.50 9.25 -1.50
N SER A 108 -8.38 9.61 -2.11
CA SER A 108 -7.32 8.71 -2.57
C SER A 108 -5.96 9.09 -2.00
N GLY A 109 -4.94 8.27 -2.25
CA GLY A 109 -3.61 8.45 -1.68
C GLY A 109 -3.57 8.04 -0.21
N ASN A 110 -2.77 8.72 0.61
CA ASN A 110 -2.67 8.41 2.04
C ASN A 110 -3.86 8.99 2.82
N VAL A 111 -4.97 8.25 2.81
CA VAL A 111 -6.23 8.67 3.45
C VAL A 111 -6.15 8.73 4.98
N ARG A 112 -5.23 7.99 5.62
CA ARG A 112 -5.01 8.06 7.07
C ARG A 112 -4.41 9.40 7.45
N LYS A 113 -3.33 9.80 6.78
CA LYS A 113 -2.68 11.10 6.98
C LYS A 113 -3.64 12.26 6.69
N LYS A 114 -4.39 12.19 5.59
CA LYS A 114 -5.41 13.19 5.25
C LYS A 114 -6.48 13.31 6.33
N LEU A 115 -6.91 12.18 6.94
CA LEU A 115 -7.87 12.19 8.04
C LEU A 115 -7.33 12.91 9.29
N GLU A 116 -6.06 12.70 9.64
CA GLU A 116 -5.42 13.41 10.75
C GLU A 116 -5.40 14.92 10.51
N PHE A 117 -5.00 15.36 9.32
CA PHE A 117 -5.03 16.77 8.92
C PHE A 117 -6.45 17.34 8.97
N ALA A 118 -7.43 16.62 8.40
CA ALA A 118 -8.82 17.05 8.42
C ALA A 118 -9.38 17.16 9.86
N LYS A 119 -9.05 16.23 10.76
CA LYS A 119 -9.41 16.29 12.19
C LYS A 119 -8.77 17.48 12.89
N CYS A 120 -7.53 17.81 12.58
CA CYS A 120 -6.86 19.00 13.12
C CYS A 120 -7.52 20.28 12.60
N ALA A 121 -7.83 20.37 11.32
CA ALA A 121 -8.50 21.51 10.71
C ALA A 121 -9.94 21.68 11.23
N ALA A 122 -10.70 20.59 11.41
CA ALA A 122 -12.06 20.61 11.92
C ALA A 122 -12.18 21.13 13.38
N LYS A 123 -11.11 21.02 14.18
CA LYS A 123 -11.05 21.66 15.52
C LYS A 123 -11.01 23.17 15.47
N GLN A 124 -10.49 23.73 14.36
CA GLN A 124 -10.37 25.19 14.16
C GLN A 124 -11.56 25.73 13.38
N ASP A 125 -12.03 25.01 12.35
CA ASP A 125 -13.14 25.41 11.49
C ASP A 125 -14.07 24.23 11.18
N LYS A 126 -15.32 24.35 11.56
CA LYS A 126 -16.36 23.32 11.39
C LYS A 126 -16.65 22.96 9.93
N LYS A 127 -16.24 23.79 8.97
CA LYS A 127 -16.41 23.47 7.52
C LYS A 127 -15.71 22.17 7.14
N TYR A 128 -14.63 21.79 7.82
CA TYR A 128 -13.88 20.56 7.55
C TYR A 128 -14.51 19.29 8.16
N ASN A 129 -15.63 19.39 8.90
CA ASN A 129 -16.31 18.20 9.42
C ASN A 129 -16.78 17.26 8.31
N ILE A 130 -17.13 17.79 7.13
CA ILE A 130 -17.53 17.01 5.98
C ILE A 130 -16.38 16.18 5.43
N ASN A 131 -15.17 16.76 5.46
CA ASN A 131 -13.93 16.09 5.07
C ASN A 131 -13.63 14.93 6.01
N VAL A 132 -13.80 15.14 7.32
CA VAL A 132 -13.59 14.09 8.33
C VAL A 132 -14.54 12.93 8.09
N ALA A 133 -15.84 13.19 7.93
CA ALA A 133 -16.83 12.14 7.71
C ALA A 133 -16.55 11.34 6.44
N ALA A 134 -16.23 12.02 5.33
CA ALA A 134 -15.91 11.36 4.06
C ALA A 134 -14.60 10.56 4.13
N LEU A 135 -13.58 11.05 4.82
CA LEU A 135 -12.32 10.35 5.00
C LEU A 135 -12.43 9.18 5.98
N GLU A 136 -13.31 9.24 6.99
CA GLU A 136 -13.59 8.10 7.88
C GLU A 136 -14.25 6.95 7.11
N GLU A 137 -15.18 7.24 6.22
CA GLU A 137 -15.79 6.25 5.34
C GLU A 137 -14.79 5.70 4.31
N ALA A 138 -13.85 6.52 3.87
CA ALA A 138 -12.85 6.16 2.86
C ALA A 138 -11.67 5.34 3.41
N GLN A 139 -11.57 5.13 4.75
CA GLN A 139 -10.48 4.34 5.33
C GLN A 139 -10.49 2.90 4.81
N PRO A 140 -9.34 2.32 4.47
CA PRO A 140 -9.26 0.89 4.18
C PRO A 140 -9.58 0.09 5.44
N GLU A 141 -10.21 -1.07 5.25
CA GLU A 141 -10.47 -2.00 6.36
C GLU A 141 -9.15 -2.40 7.04
N PRO A 142 -9.07 -2.33 8.38
CA PRO A 142 -7.87 -2.70 9.11
C PRO A 142 -7.56 -4.19 8.95
N LEU A 143 -6.36 -4.49 8.48
CA LEU A 143 -5.84 -5.86 8.42
C LEU A 143 -5.63 -6.40 9.84
N LYS A 144 -6.00 -7.66 10.04
CA LYS A 144 -5.85 -8.38 11.30
C LYS A 144 -4.58 -9.23 11.31
N ALA A 145 -4.13 -9.64 12.48
CA ALA A 145 -2.94 -10.47 12.64
C ALA A 145 -2.91 -11.72 11.74
N ALA A 146 -4.08 -12.31 11.45
CA ALA A 146 -4.18 -13.47 10.55
C ALA A 146 -3.89 -13.14 9.08
N GLU A 147 -3.95 -11.86 8.70
CA GLU A 147 -3.71 -11.36 7.34
C GLU A 147 -2.33 -10.71 7.20
N ILE A 148 -1.63 -10.52 8.34
CA ILE A 148 -0.33 -9.87 8.42
C ILE A 148 0.77 -10.93 8.52
N ASP A 149 1.66 -10.96 7.54
CA ASP A 149 2.82 -11.85 7.56
C ASP A 149 3.98 -11.19 8.33
N ALA A 150 4.12 -11.54 9.61
CA ALA A 150 5.18 -11.05 10.48
C ALA A 150 6.35 -12.05 10.53
N LYS A 151 7.34 -11.83 9.67
CA LYS A 151 8.56 -12.65 9.60
C LYS A 151 9.72 -12.04 10.39
N LEU A 152 10.61 -12.90 10.89
CA LEU A 152 11.92 -12.47 11.40
C LEU A 152 12.68 -11.71 10.28
N GLY A 153 13.22 -10.55 10.64
CA GLY A 153 13.90 -9.67 9.70
C GLY A 153 13.00 -8.63 9.04
N ALA A 154 11.69 -8.67 9.28
CA ALA A 154 10.81 -7.62 8.80
C ALA A 154 11.12 -6.28 9.50
N THR A 155 11.53 -5.29 8.73
CA THR A 155 12.04 -3.98 9.23
C THR A 155 10.94 -3.07 9.78
N TRP A 156 9.68 -3.47 9.67
CA TRP A 156 8.55 -2.75 10.26
C TRP A 156 8.30 -3.15 11.72
N ILE A 157 8.84 -4.30 12.16
CA ILE A 157 8.72 -4.77 13.55
C ILE A 157 9.74 -4.00 14.40
N PRO A 158 9.31 -3.29 15.44
CA PRO A 158 10.21 -2.58 16.35
C PRO A 158 11.21 -3.51 17.04
N ALA A 159 12.45 -3.03 17.23
CA ALA A 159 13.54 -3.82 17.82
C ALA A 159 13.23 -4.34 19.23
N HIS A 160 12.45 -3.58 20.03
CA HIS A 160 12.06 -4.01 21.37
C HIS A 160 11.24 -5.32 21.38
N TYR A 161 10.51 -5.65 20.30
CA TYR A 161 9.82 -6.96 20.21
C TYR A 161 10.81 -8.11 19.98
N ILE A 162 11.94 -7.84 19.36
CA ILE A 162 13.01 -8.85 19.28
C ILE A 162 13.68 -9.02 20.66
N GLU A 163 13.83 -7.94 21.44
CA GLU A 163 14.29 -8.04 22.85
C GLU A 163 13.27 -8.83 23.69
N ASP A 164 11.96 -8.57 23.54
CA ASP A 164 10.92 -9.33 24.22
C ASP A 164 10.94 -10.81 23.84
N PHE A 165 11.19 -11.11 22.57
CA PHE A 165 11.37 -12.49 22.11
C PHE A 165 12.58 -13.17 22.78
N LEU A 166 13.69 -12.47 22.90
CA LEU A 166 14.86 -12.97 23.63
C LEU A 166 14.59 -13.19 25.12
N VAL A 167 13.81 -12.31 25.73
CA VAL A 167 13.42 -12.47 27.16
C VAL A 167 12.46 -13.65 27.34
N GLU A 168 11.38 -13.72 26.58
CA GLU A 168 10.32 -14.70 26.79
C GLU A 168 10.67 -16.11 26.27
N VAL A 169 11.37 -16.19 25.15
CA VAL A 169 11.65 -17.47 24.47
C VAL A 169 13.04 -18.01 24.81
N PHE A 170 14.05 -17.14 24.81
CA PHE A 170 15.42 -17.55 25.16
C PHE A 170 15.70 -17.50 26.65
N ASP A 171 14.74 -17.14 27.51
CA ASP A 171 14.90 -16.93 28.95
C ASP A 171 16.05 -15.97 29.29
N THR A 172 16.21 -14.91 28.50
CA THR A 172 17.25 -13.90 28.74
C THR A 172 16.74 -12.90 29.79
N PRO A 173 17.46 -12.65 30.89
CA PRO A 173 17.01 -11.66 31.88
C PRO A 173 16.82 -10.27 31.26
N ARG A 174 15.68 -9.63 31.52
CA ARG A 174 15.36 -8.28 31.01
C ARG A 174 16.41 -7.24 31.41
N GLU A 175 17.06 -7.43 32.55
CA GLU A 175 18.09 -6.54 33.09
C GLU A 175 19.29 -6.38 32.14
N TYR A 176 19.57 -7.35 31.30
CA TYR A 176 20.64 -7.28 30.31
C TYR A 176 20.39 -6.22 29.24
N PHE A 177 19.15 -5.92 28.92
CA PHE A 177 18.76 -4.89 27.95
C PHE A 177 18.73 -3.47 28.55
N ASN A 178 18.85 -3.33 29.87
CA ASN A 178 18.85 -2.04 30.56
C ASN A 178 20.28 -1.44 30.69
N GLY A 179 21.08 -1.54 29.63
CA GLY A 179 22.45 -1.01 29.61
C GLY A 179 23.52 -1.97 30.14
N ASN A 180 23.16 -3.23 30.44
CA ASN A 180 24.03 -4.21 31.06
C ASN A 180 24.60 -5.30 30.14
N GLY A 181 24.69 -5.02 28.84
CA GLY A 181 25.49 -5.87 27.95
C GLY A 181 24.72 -6.63 26.86
N MET A 182 23.41 -6.41 26.69
CA MET A 182 22.69 -6.85 25.50
C MET A 182 21.96 -5.69 24.87
N SER A 183 21.96 -5.65 23.53
CA SER A 183 21.14 -4.73 22.77
C SER A 183 20.72 -5.35 21.45
N VAL A 184 19.55 -4.95 20.96
CA VAL A 184 19.08 -5.28 19.62
C VAL A 184 18.88 -3.97 18.88
N THR A 185 19.63 -3.79 17.80
CA THR A 185 19.57 -2.56 17.01
C THR A 185 19.33 -2.86 15.54
N TYR A 186 18.56 -1.98 14.90
CA TYR A 186 18.36 -2.00 13.46
C TYR A 186 18.87 -0.69 12.86
N THR A 187 19.83 -0.78 11.96
CA THR A 187 20.44 0.36 11.28
C THR A 187 19.83 0.49 9.88
N LYS A 188 19.03 1.54 9.66
CA LYS A 188 18.34 1.77 8.38
C LYS A 188 19.29 1.99 7.21
N GLU A 189 20.43 2.64 7.45
CA GLU A 189 21.40 3.01 6.42
C GLU A 189 22.07 1.80 5.78
N THR A 190 22.22 0.73 6.56
CA THR A 190 22.88 -0.52 6.13
C THR A 190 21.89 -1.67 5.96
N ASP A 191 20.61 -1.45 6.30
CA ASP A 191 19.56 -2.50 6.34
C ASP A 191 20.02 -3.72 7.15
N HIS A 192 20.60 -3.45 8.33
CA HIS A 192 21.27 -4.47 9.15
C HIS A 192 20.75 -4.49 10.57
N TRP A 193 20.48 -5.72 11.05
CA TRP A 193 20.18 -6.02 12.44
C TRP A 193 21.43 -6.48 13.14
N ASP A 194 21.70 -5.96 14.34
CA ASP A 194 22.80 -6.35 15.20
C ASP A 194 22.28 -6.76 16.59
N ILE A 195 22.78 -7.89 17.10
CA ILE A 195 22.49 -8.37 18.44
C ILE A 195 23.82 -8.38 19.22
N GLU A 196 24.03 -7.37 20.03
CA GLU A 196 25.16 -7.36 20.96
C GLU A 196 24.81 -8.18 22.20
N TRP A 197 25.67 -9.11 22.59
CA TRP A 197 25.55 -9.86 23.85
C TRP A 197 26.90 -10.11 24.51
N TYR A 198 26.86 -10.18 25.83
CA TYR A 198 28.07 -10.52 26.59
C TYR A 198 28.33 -12.04 26.46
N ARG A 199 29.52 -12.42 26.00
CA ARG A 199 29.89 -13.83 25.69
C ARG A 199 29.84 -14.78 26.89
N ASP A 200 29.94 -14.25 28.12
CA ASP A 200 29.93 -15.03 29.37
C ASP A 200 28.52 -15.32 29.89
N SER A 201 27.48 -14.87 29.23
CA SER A 201 26.11 -15.22 29.62
C SER A 201 25.83 -16.72 29.32
N ALA A 202 25.79 -17.53 30.35
CA ALA A 202 25.47 -18.96 30.27
C ALA A 202 23.99 -19.20 30.00
N ASN A 203 23.47 -18.63 28.89
CA ASN A 203 22.09 -18.89 28.49
C ASN A 203 21.97 -20.29 27.88
N GLN A 204 21.38 -21.20 28.65
CA GLN A 204 21.22 -22.59 28.25
C GLN A 204 20.33 -22.76 27.02
N LYS A 205 19.28 -21.95 26.87
CA LYS A 205 18.41 -22.00 25.67
C LYS A 205 19.14 -21.54 24.43
N ALA A 206 19.93 -20.48 24.51
CA ALA A 206 20.73 -20.01 23.40
C ALA A 206 21.86 -20.97 23.02
N ALA A 207 22.43 -21.71 24.01
CA ALA A 207 23.52 -22.63 23.74
C ALA A 207 23.04 -24.02 23.24
N VAL A 208 21.93 -24.54 23.79
CA VAL A 208 21.51 -25.93 23.57
C VAL A 208 20.20 -26.03 22.78
N THR A 209 19.17 -25.26 23.16
CA THR A 209 17.83 -25.38 22.54
C THR A 209 17.85 -24.77 21.13
N TYR A 210 18.26 -23.53 21.00
CA TYR A 210 18.27 -22.77 19.75
C TYR A 210 19.68 -22.63 19.12
N GLY A 211 20.70 -23.16 19.78
CA GLY A 211 22.08 -23.21 19.29
C GLY A 211 22.52 -24.61 18.86
N THR A 212 23.72 -24.67 18.33
CA THR A 212 24.47 -25.89 18.07
C THR A 212 25.79 -25.84 18.85
N LYS A 213 26.56 -26.93 18.84
CA LYS A 213 27.89 -26.95 19.43
C LYS A 213 28.87 -25.93 18.81
N ARG A 214 28.59 -25.47 17.60
CA ARG A 214 29.45 -24.59 16.79
C ARG A 214 28.94 -23.15 16.71
N ILE A 215 27.63 -22.93 16.78
CA ILE A 215 27.01 -21.60 16.64
C ILE A 215 25.98 -21.42 17.76
N ASN A 216 26.10 -20.30 18.47
CA ASN A 216 25.15 -19.90 19.51
C ASN A 216 23.82 -19.45 18.89
N GLY A 217 22.70 -19.66 19.58
CA GLY A 217 21.36 -19.27 19.17
C GLY A 217 21.17 -17.76 18.94
N PHE A 218 21.88 -16.91 19.68
CA PHE A 218 21.86 -15.45 19.43
C PHE A 218 22.41 -15.10 18.05
N LEU A 219 23.54 -15.72 17.65
CA LEU A 219 24.11 -15.53 16.32
C LEU A 219 23.23 -16.11 15.22
N LEU A 220 22.54 -17.23 15.50
CA LEU A 220 21.57 -17.79 14.57
C LEU A 220 20.35 -16.88 14.38
N LEU A 221 19.84 -16.29 15.47
CA LEU A 221 18.77 -15.31 15.43
C LEU A 221 19.19 -14.05 14.65
N GLU A 222 20.37 -13.50 14.91
CA GLU A 222 20.91 -12.36 14.15
C GLU A 222 21.01 -12.67 12.65
N LYS A 223 21.48 -13.88 12.29
CA LYS A 223 21.46 -14.32 10.87
C LYS A 223 20.05 -14.42 10.32
N CYS A 224 19.06 -14.91 11.09
CA CYS A 224 17.66 -14.93 10.68
C CYS A 224 17.11 -13.53 10.43
N LEU A 225 17.39 -12.58 11.32
CA LEU A 225 17.00 -11.17 11.19
C LEU A 225 17.60 -10.53 9.91
N ASN A 226 18.82 -10.89 9.57
CA ASN A 226 19.53 -10.41 8.37
C ASN A 226 19.27 -11.27 7.12
N LEU A 227 18.30 -12.20 7.17
CA LEU A 227 17.95 -13.12 6.06
C LEU A 227 19.15 -13.91 5.53
N LYS A 228 20.11 -14.25 6.41
CA LYS A 228 21.33 -14.99 6.08
C LYS A 228 21.25 -16.42 6.58
N ASP A 229 21.65 -17.37 5.75
CA ASP A 229 21.78 -18.76 6.15
C ASP A 229 23.03 -18.99 7.01
N ALA A 230 22.90 -19.86 8.01
CA ALA A 230 24.02 -20.26 8.82
C ALA A 230 24.93 -21.22 8.04
N LYS A 231 26.20 -20.86 7.90
CA LYS A 231 27.23 -21.72 7.30
C LYS A 231 28.31 -21.99 8.34
N VAL A 232 28.72 -23.27 8.45
CA VAL A 232 29.75 -23.71 9.38
C VAL A 232 30.94 -24.21 8.56
N TYR A 233 32.13 -23.72 8.89
CA TYR A 233 33.37 -24.09 8.21
C TYR A 233 34.32 -24.78 9.19
N ASP A 234 35.01 -25.79 8.70
CA ASP A 234 36.16 -26.41 9.37
C ASP A 234 37.46 -25.90 8.79
N THR A 235 38.44 -25.62 9.65
CA THR A 235 39.76 -25.25 9.22
C THR A 235 40.57 -26.53 8.98
N VAL A 236 40.96 -26.78 7.75
CA VAL A 236 41.82 -27.91 7.36
C VAL A 236 43.15 -27.36 6.90
N CYS A 237 44.25 -27.97 7.35
CA CYS A 237 45.59 -27.64 6.88
C CYS A 237 45.88 -28.46 5.62
N ASP A 238 46.42 -27.83 4.58
CA ASP A 238 46.94 -28.52 3.41
C ASP A 238 48.35 -29.09 3.66
N GLU A 239 48.91 -29.80 2.67
CA GLU A 239 50.24 -30.40 2.75
C GLU A 239 51.39 -29.38 2.98
N ASN A 240 51.11 -28.09 2.82
CA ASN A 240 52.04 -26.99 2.99
C ASN A 240 51.78 -26.16 4.28
N ASP A 241 50.96 -26.69 5.22
CA ASP A 241 50.56 -26.03 6.46
C ASP A 241 49.70 -24.77 6.26
N ASN A 242 49.17 -24.55 5.05
CA ASN A 242 48.26 -23.43 4.83
C ASN A 242 46.82 -23.79 5.32
N LYS A 243 46.23 -22.92 6.10
CA LYS A 243 44.88 -23.08 6.63
C LYS A 243 43.86 -22.76 5.55
N LYS A 244 43.02 -23.76 5.26
CA LYS A 244 41.88 -23.61 4.33
C LYS A 244 40.57 -23.87 5.06
N GLU A 245 39.60 -22.99 4.82
CA GLU A 245 38.22 -23.18 5.33
C GLU A 245 37.43 -24.07 4.38
N VAL A 246 36.91 -25.17 4.89
CA VAL A 246 36.06 -26.12 4.15
C VAL A 246 34.66 -26.16 4.76
N LEU A 247 33.63 -26.04 3.96
CA LEU A 247 32.25 -26.08 4.43
C LEU A 247 31.95 -27.46 5.06
N ASN A 248 31.52 -27.43 6.33
CA ASN A 248 31.02 -28.60 7.01
C ASN A 248 29.51 -28.74 6.75
N SER A 249 29.12 -29.55 5.77
CA SER A 249 27.73 -29.71 5.37
C SER A 249 26.83 -30.23 6.49
N LYS A 250 27.33 -31.14 7.33
CA LYS A 250 26.55 -31.70 8.46
C LYS A 250 26.21 -30.64 9.50
N GLU A 251 27.23 -29.90 9.97
CA GLU A 251 27.02 -28.86 10.96
C GLU A 251 26.23 -27.67 10.40
N THR A 252 26.41 -27.37 9.10
CA THR A 252 25.60 -26.37 8.37
C THR A 252 24.11 -26.76 8.34
N THR A 253 23.79 -28.01 8.01
CA THR A 253 22.40 -28.50 8.01
C THR A 253 21.77 -28.45 9.40
N LEU A 254 22.54 -28.80 10.45
CA LEU A 254 22.07 -28.70 11.84
C LEU A 254 21.78 -27.23 12.22
N ALA A 255 22.67 -26.33 11.85
CA ALA A 255 22.50 -24.89 12.12
C ALA A 255 21.30 -24.29 11.37
N MET A 256 21.11 -24.66 10.12
CA MET A 256 19.92 -24.25 9.32
C MET A 256 18.61 -24.78 9.93
N GLY A 257 18.59 -26.05 10.38
CA GLY A 257 17.43 -26.61 11.09
C GLY A 257 17.10 -25.82 12.37
N LYS A 258 18.11 -25.33 13.10
CA LYS A 258 17.89 -24.45 14.25
C LYS A 258 17.37 -23.06 13.85
N GLN A 259 17.80 -22.52 12.71
CA GLN A 259 17.25 -21.27 12.18
C GLN A 259 15.77 -21.42 11.84
N ASP A 260 15.37 -22.53 11.24
CA ASP A 260 13.97 -22.79 10.92
C ASP A 260 13.11 -22.95 12.18
N GLU A 261 13.63 -23.65 13.20
CA GLU A 261 12.98 -23.74 14.51
C GLU A 261 12.78 -22.36 15.16
N ILE A 262 13.77 -21.47 15.10
CA ILE A 262 13.67 -20.10 15.61
C ILE A 262 12.59 -19.30 14.83
N ARG A 263 12.55 -19.44 13.51
CA ARG A 263 11.54 -18.77 12.65
C ARG A 263 10.12 -19.23 12.99
N GLU A 264 9.89 -20.53 13.15
CA GLU A 264 8.59 -21.10 13.51
C GLU A 264 8.13 -20.66 14.90
N VAL A 265 9.02 -20.70 15.88
CA VAL A 265 8.74 -20.23 17.24
C VAL A 265 8.41 -18.74 17.25
N PHE A 266 9.16 -17.93 16.53
CA PHE A 266 8.87 -16.50 16.40
C PHE A 266 7.50 -16.25 15.78
N HIS A 267 7.21 -16.91 14.66
CA HIS A 267 5.92 -16.78 13.98
C HIS A 267 4.74 -17.12 14.90
N SER A 268 4.86 -18.17 15.72
CA SER A 268 3.83 -18.56 16.67
C SER A 268 3.74 -17.63 17.89
N TRP A 269 4.84 -16.97 18.25
CA TRP A 269 4.94 -16.12 19.43
C TRP A 269 4.49 -14.68 19.17
N ILE A 270 4.80 -14.11 17.99
CA ILE A 270 4.70 -12.68 17.75
C ILE A 270 3.30 -12.10 17.99
N PHE A 271 2.25 -12.83 17.61
CA PHE A 271 0.84 -12.44 17.79
C PHE A 271 0.13 -13.12 18.97
N LYS A 272 0.87 -13.83 19.83
CA LYS A 272 0.27 -14.58 20.96
C LYS A 272 -0.26 -13.64 22.04
N SER A 273 0.48 -12.60 22.41
CA SER A 273 0.04 -11.57 23.36
C SER A 273 -0.98 -10.64 22.73
N TYR A 274 -2.05 -10.31 23.46
CA TYR A 274 -3.09 -9.39 22.99
C TYR A 274 -2.54 -7.98 22.73
N ASP A 275 -1.79 -7.43 23.69
CA ASP A 275 -1.27 -6.06 23.61
C ASP A 275 -0.28 -5.92 22.44
N ARG A 276 0.67 -6.86 22.33
CA ARG A 276 1.64 -6.91 21.24
C ARG A 276 0.95 -7.05 19.88
N ARG A 277 -0.08 -7.89 19.79
CA ARG A 277 -0.87 -8.06 18.57
C ARG A 277 -1.56 -6.76 18.15
N CYS A 278 -2.26 -6.09 19.07
CA CYS A 278 -2.95 -4.83 18.77
C CYS A 278 -1.98 -3.75 18.32
N ASP A 279 -0.83 -3.64 18.97
CA ASP A 279 0.19 -2.67 18.61
C ASP A 279 0.79 -2.94 17.22
N LEU A 280 1.15 -4.18 16.93
CA LEU A 280 1.69 -4.58 15.63
C LEU A 280 0.66 -4.47 14.50
N GLU A 281 -0.63 -4.78 14.75
CA GLU A 281 -1.72 -4.52 13.81
C GLU A 281 -1.81 -3.03 13.47
N ASN A 282 -1.72 -2.15 14.47
CA ASN A 282 -1.75 -0.70 14.27
C ASN A 282 -0.53 -0.22 13.46
N ILE A 283 0.68 -0.59 13.87
CA ILE A 283 1.93 -0.23 13.16
C ILE A 283 1.87 -0.68 11.69
N TYR A 284 1.41 -1.90 11.44
CA TYR A 284 1.31 -2.43 10.08
C TYR A 284 0.28 -1.66 9.24
N ASN A 285 -0.90 -1.45 9.79
CA ASN A 285 -1.98 -0.73 9.10
C ASN A 285 -1.61 0.73 8.83
N GLU A 286 -0.95 1.41 9.75
CA GLU A 286 -0.47 2.78 9.55
C GLU A 286 0.58 2.85 8.43
N ARG A 287 1.48 1.87 8.38
CA ARG A 287 2.61 1.90 7.45
C ARG A 287 2.27 1.37 6.06
N PHE A 288 1.46 0.32 5.95
CA PHE A 288 1.23 -0.42 4.70
C PHE A 288 -0.22 -0.44 4.24
N ASN A 289 -1.18 -0.12 5.11
CA ASN A 289 -2.61 -0.09 4.80
C ASN A 289 -3.18 1.33 5.00
N SER A 290 -2.45 2.33 4.52
CA SER A 290 -2.82 3.75 4.62
C SER A 290 -3.22 4.36 3.28
N ILE A 291 -2.98 3.64 2.18
CA ILE A 291 -3.16 4.14 0.83
C ILE A 291 -4.43 3.55 0.22
N ARG A 292 -5.31 4.42 -0.27
CA ARG A 292 -6.45 4.07 -1.13
C ARG A 292 -6.15 4.50 -2.56
N TYR A 293 -6.30 3.58 -3.50
CA TYR A 293 -6.16 3.90 -4.91
C TYR A 293 -7.34 4.75 -5.39
N ARG A 294 -7.06 5.67 -6.33
CA ARG A 294 -8.10 6.46 -6.99
C ARG A 294 -9.00 5.53 -7.81
N THR A 295 -10.30 5.63 -7.60
CA THR A 295 -11.30 4.88 -8.36
C THR A 295 -12.10 5.84 -9.22
N PHE A 296 -12.28 5.49 -10.49
CA PHE A 296 -13.05 6.27 -11.45
C PHE A 296 -14.35 5.53 -11.72
N ASP A 297 -15.43 5.94 -11.05
CA ASP A 297 -16.77 5.36 -11.22
C ASP A 297 -17.55 6.02 -12.35
N GLY A 298 -17.13 7.20 -12.80
CA GLY A 298 -17.81 7.96 -13.85
C GLY A 298 -19.15 8.56 -13.40
N ASP A 299 -19.47 8.57 -12.12
CA ASP A 299 -20.73 9.11 -11.60
C ASP A 299 -20.96 10.57 -11.97
N PHE A 300 -19.88 11.34 -12.12
CA PHE A 300 -19.94 12.73 -12.57
C PHE A 300 -20.31 12.88 -14.06
N LEU A 301 -20.17 11.83 -14.87
CA LEU A 301 -20.50 11.85 -16.30
C LEU A 301 -21.98 11.65 -16.60
N LYS A 302 -22.81 11.32 -15.61
CA LYS A 302 -24.25 11.05 -15.78
C LYS A 302 -25.10 12.30 -16.00
N ALA A 303 -24.51 13.48 -16.00
CA ALA A 303 -25.22 14.76 -16.07
C ALA A 303 -25.66 15.19 -17.48
N VAL A 304 -25.35 14.45 -18.54
CA VAL A 304 -25.66 14.87 -19.93
C VAL A 304 -26.37 13.74 -20.64
N SER A 305 -27.72 13.75 -20.59
CA SER A 305 -28.60 13.00 -21.48
C SER A 305 -29.64 13.93 -22.12
#